data_670e8eafe71f870b198ce430b4d527d4
#
_entry.id   670e8eafe71f870b198ce430b4d527d4
#
_cell.length_a   1.000
_cell.length_b   1.000
_cell.length_c   1.000
_cell.angle_alpha   90.00
_cell.angle_beta   90.00
_cell.angle_gamma   90.00
#
_symmetry.space_group_name_H-M   'P 1'
#
loop_
_entity.id
_entity.type
_entity.pdbx_description
1 polymer ?
#
loop_
_entity_poly.entity_id
_entity_poly.type
_entity_poly.pdbx_seq_one_letter_code
_entity_poly.pdbx_strand_id
1 'polypeptide(L)'
;MRLSDHPQRRYNPLSDEWVLVSPHRTKRPWQGQVEKPTLDGLPAHDPSCYLCPRNERAGGVNNPDYDGVFVFPNDFAALLDDSPDEKMEENGLLTAETEKGRCEVLCFSPRHDLTLPRMESAAVQQVIRVWRERYLELGSADGISYVQIFENRGSVMGCSNPHPHGQIWATQRLPDLPAREDRMQRARRAERGTCLLCDYVALELDKGERIIFQNESFVALVPFWAVWPFEAMILPKRHIPSLEFFSDDEIADFADA
;
A
#
# COMPACT_ATOMS: atom_id res chain seq x y z
N MET A 1 -27.42 -13.70 23.06
CA MET A 1 -27.51 -13.02 21.75
C MET A 1 -26.20 -12.23 21.60
N ARG A 2 -25.37 -12.56 20.61
CA ARG A 2 -24.09 -11.87 20.43
C ARG A 2 -24.26 -10.75 19.41
N LEU A 3 -23.66 -9.59 19.64
CA LEU A 3 -23.70 -8.45 18.73
C LEU A 3 -23.18 -8.88 17.32
N SER A 4 -22.21 -9.79 17.27
CA SER A 4 -21.65 -10.36 16.05
C SER A 4 -22.65 -11.12 15.16
N ASP A 5 -23.83 -11.50 15.68
CA ASP A 5 -24.83 -12.27 14.93
C ASP A 5 -25.85 -11.38 14.21
N HIS A 6 -25.80 -10.07 14.46
CA HIS A 6 -26.77 -9.08 13.98
C HIS A 6 -26.11 -8.00 13.14
N PRO A 7 -26.88 -7.30 12.28
CA PRO A 7 -26.40 -6.07 11.66
C PRO A 7 -25.88 -5.09 12.70
N GLN A 8 -24.68 -4.61 12.51
CA GLN A 8 -24.00 -3.73 13.45
C GLN A 8 -23.15 -2.71 12.71
N ARG A 9 -22.84 -1.62 13.39
CA ARG A 9 -21.82 -0.69 12.91
C ARG A 9 -20.54 -0.90 13.71
N ARG A 10 -19.41 -0.91 13.01
CA ARG A 10 -18.08 -0.93 13.61
C ARG A 10 -17.39 0.39 13.34
N TYR A 11 -16.83 0.98 14.37
CA TYR A 11 -16.12 2.24 14.27
C TYR A 11 -14.69 2.02 13.82
N ASN A 12 -14.25 2.79 12.82
CA ASN A 12 -12.86 2.87 12.39
C ASN A 12 -12.19 4.07 13.08
N PRO A 13 -11.34 3.86 14.08
CA PRO A 13 -10.71 4.95 14.82
C PRO A 13 -9.62 5.68 14.02
N LEU A 14 -9.15 5.15 12.88
CA LEU A 14 -8.18 5.80 12.01
C LEU A 14 -8.86 6.86 11.11
N SER A 15 -10.07 6.60 10.63
CA SER A 15 -10.74 7.50 9.68
C SER A 15 -11.92 8.27 10.27
N ASP A 16 -12.29 8.02 11.55
CA ASP A 16 -13.50 8.58 12.21
C ASP A 16 -14.79 8.20 11.47
N GLU A 17 -14.87 6.95 11.00
CA GLU A 17 -15.98 6.46 10.20
C GLU A 17 -16.63 5.22 10.80
N TRP A 18 -17.91 5.00 10.45
CA TRP A 18 -18.64 3.81 10.84
C TRP A 18 -18.89 2.90 9.64
N VAL A 19 -18.50 1.64 9.77
CA VAL A 19 -18.70 0.59 8.77
C VAL A 19 -19.90 -0.26 9.14
N LEU A 20 -20.85 -0.43 8.20
CA LEU A 20 -21.98 -1.35 8.39
C LEU A 20 -21.55 -2.79 8.10
N VAL A 21 -21.70 -3.67 9.07
CA VAL A 21 -21.42 -5.11 8.97
C VAL A 21 -22.71 -5.89 9.14
N SER A 22 -23.00 -6.78 8.19
CA SER A 22 -24.25 -7.56 8.14
C SER A 22 -23.96 -9.07 8.05
N PRO A 23 -23.61 -9.74 9.14
CA PRO A 23 -23.14 -11.15 9.12
C PRO A 23 -24.16 -12.12 8.52
N HIS A 24 -25.47 -11.89 8.73
CA HIS A 24 -26.52 -12.76 8.21
C HIS A 24 -26.54 -12.84 6.66
N ARG A 25 -25.97 -11.86 5.96
CA ARG A 25 -25.89 -11.83 4.49
C ARG A 25 -24.90 -12.85 3.93
N THR A 26 -24.02 -13.41 4.73
CA THR A 26 -23.13 -14.53 4.31
C THR A 26 -23.91 -15.77 3.90
N LYS A 27 -25.17 -15.91 4.36
CA LYS A 27 -26.07 -17.00 3.96
C LYS A 27 -26.71 -16.81 2.57
N ARG A 28 -26.53 -15.63 1.96
CA ARG A 28 -27.06 -15.37 0.60
C ARG A 28 -26.31 -16.22 -0.42
N PRO A 29 -27.00 -16.93 -1.33
CA PRO A 29 -26.32 -17.61 -2.43
C PRO A 29 -25.50 -16.61 -3.24
N TRP A 30 -24.22 -16.89 -3.38
CA TRP A 30 -23.33 -16.07 -4.18
C TRP A 30 -23.45 -16.47 -5.65
N GLN A 31 -23.85 -15.53 -6.49
CA GLN A 31 -23.91 -15.67 -7.95
C GLN A 31 -22.99 -14.65 -8.65
N GLY A 32 -21.93 -14.26 -7.95
CA GLY A 32 -21.00 -13.27 -8.46
C GLY A 32 -20.01 -13.84 -9.48
N GLN A 33 -19.23 -12.95 -10.04
CA GLN A 33 -18.17 -13.26 -11.00
C GLN A 33 -17.13 -14.19 -10.37
N VAL A 34 -16.78 -15.26 -11.09
CA VAL A 34 -15.66 -16.13 -10.76
C VAL A 34 -14.51 -15.76 -11.69
N GLU A 35 -13.47 -15.18 -11.14
CA GLU A 35 -12.24 -14.89 -11.89
C GLU A 35 -11.31 -16.10 -11.85
N LYS A 36 -10.80 -16.48 -13.02
CA LYS A 36 -9.69 -17.45 -13.07
C LYS A 36 -8.41 -16.68 -12.72
N PRO A 37 -7.56 -17.23 -11.86
CA PRO A 37 -6.25 -16.62 -11.62
C PRO A 37 -5.46 -16.57 -12.93
N THR A 38 -5.12 -15.37 -13.38
CA THR A 38 -4.39 -15.10 -14.63
C THR A 38 -2.89 -15.43 -14.54
N LEU A 39 -2.42 -15.87 -13.38
CA LEU A 39 -0.99 -16.01 -13.09
C LEU A 39 -0.39 -17.37 -13.43
N ASP A 40 -1.21 -18.36 -13.78
CA ASP A 40 -0.72 -19.68 -14.14
C ASP A 40 -0.42 -19.71 -15.65
N GLY A 41 0.87 -19.84 -15.98
CA GLY A 41 1.35 -19.97 -17.35
C GLY A 41 1.94 -18.71 -17.97
N LEU A 42 2.16 -17.64 -17.22
CA LEU A 42 2.94 -16.52 -17.70
C LEU A 42 4.41 -16.94 -17.91
N PRO A 43 5.08 -16.44 -18.98
CA PRO A 43 6.51 -16.71 -19.19
C PRO A 43 7.35 -15.95 -18.17
N ALA A 44 8.55 -16.47 -17.88
CA ALA A 44 9.50 -15.78 -17.01
C ALA A 44 9.96 -14.42 -17.57
N HIS A 45 9.95 -14.27 -18.89
CA HIS A 45 10.22 -13.06 -19.65
C HIS A 45 9.25 -13.00 -20.83
N ASP A 46 8.58 -11.86 -20.99
CA ASP A 46 7.70 -11.60 -22.13
C ASP A 46 8.35 -10.53 -23.02
N PRO A 47 8.71 -10.85 -24.28
CA PRO A 47 9.34 -9.87 -25.18
C PRO A 47 8.44 -8.69 -25.55
N SER A 48 7.14 -8.79 -25.34
CA SER A 48 6.18 -7.69 -25.56
C SER A 48 5.93 -6.81 -24.32
N CYS A 49 6.43 -7.21 -23.15
CA CYS A 49 6.22 -6.48 -21.90
C CYS A 49 7.24 -5.34 -21.77
N TYR A 50 6.77 -4.11 -21.72
CA TYR A 50 7.60 -2.92 -21.55
C TYR A 50 8.29 -2.81 -20.17
N LEU A 51 7.98 -3.68 -19.20
CA LEU A 51 8.64 -3.73 -17.89
C LEU A 51 9.74 -4.79 -17.81
N CYS A 52 9.75 -5.80 -18.68
CA CYS A 52 10.80 -6.82 -18.66
C CYS A 52 12.19 -6.24 -18.93
N PRO A 53 13.26 -6.86 -18.39
CA PRO A 53 14.65 -6.47 -18.68
C PRO A 53 14.91 -6.40 -20.18
N ARG A 54 15.71 -5.42 -20.63
CA ARG A 54 16.13 -5.18 -22.00
C ARG A 54 15.04 -4.76 -23.00
N ASN A 55 13.77 -4.82 -22.62
CA ASN A 55 12.66 -4.39 -23.46
C ASN A 55 12.55 -2.86 -23.53
N GLU A 56 11.97 -2.38 -24.61
CA GLU A 56 11.74 -0.96 -24.83
C GLU A 56 10.51 -0.47 -24.08
N ARG A 57 10.65 0.65 -23.39
CA ARG A 57 9.56 1.42 -22.75
C ARG A 57 9.06 2.55 -23.65
N ALA A 58 8.11 3.32 -23.15
CA ALA A 58 7.66 4.54 -23.79
C ALA A 58 8.83 5.49 -24.11
N GLY A 59 8.74 6.19 -25.24
CA GLY A 59 9.80 7.11 -25.68
C GLY A 59 11.07 6.47 -26.23
N GLY A 60 11.07 5.16 -26.51
CA GLY A 60 12.21 4.46 -27.10
C GLY A 60 13.34 4.16 -26.10
N VAL A 61 13.08 4.21 -24.81
CA VAL A 61 14.06 3.93 -23.77
C VAL A 61 14.09 2.44 -23.47
N ASN A 62 15.24 1.79 -23.56
CA ASN A 62 15.39 0.39 -23.18
C ASN A 62 15.63 0.24 -21.68
N ASN A 63 14.96 -0.72 -21.05
CA ASN A 63 15.27 -1.14 -19.70
C ASN A 63 16.70 -1.71 -19.65
N PRO A 64 17.43 -1.50 -18.54
CA PRO A 64 18.68 -2.22 -18.32
C PRO A 64 18.42 -3.72 -18.22
N ASP A 65 19.48 -4.51 -18.32
CA ASP A 65 19.45 -5.95 -18.01
C ASP A 65 19.51 -6.12 -16.48
N TYR A 66 18.40 -5.74 -15.78
CA TYR A 66 18.35 -5.80 -14.33
C TYR A 66 18.09 -7.24 -13.86
N ASP A 67 18.71 -7.59 -12.75
CA ASP A 67 18.65 -8.93 -12.12
C ASP A 67 17.99 -8.95 -10.74
N GLY A 68 17.60 -7.77 -10.24
CA GLY A 68 16.91 -7.55 -8.97
C GLY A 68 15.74 -6.58 -9.10
N VAL A 69 15.61 -5.70 -8.13
CA VAL A 69 14.60 -4.62 -8.15
C VAL A 69 15.04 -3.52 -9.12
N PHE A 70 14.11 -3.03 -9.92
CA PHE A 70 14.36 -1.94 -10.86
C PHE A 70 13.37 -0.80 -10.65
N VAL A 71 13.88 0.41 -10.41
CA VAL A 71 13.10 1.63 -10.20
C VAL A 71 13.39 2.63 -11.32
N PHE A 72 12.35 3.28 -11.80
CA PHE A 72 12.44 4.34 -12.79
C PHE A 72 11.31 5.36 -12.67
N PRO A 73 11.51 6.62 -13.10
CA PRO A 73 10.43 7.60 -13.18
C PRO A 73 9.29 7.09 -14.07
N ASN A 74 8.04 7.23 -13.61
CA ASN A 74 6.89 6.76 -14.38
C ASN A 74 6.79 7.53 -15.71
N ASP A 75 6.83 6.81 -16.83
CA ASP A 75 6.75 7.41 -18.17
C ASP A 75 5.43 8.16 -18.42
N PHE A 76 4.39 7.85 -17.64
CA PHE A 76 3.07 8.52 -17.63
C PHE A 76 2.70 8.98 -16.23
N ALA A 77 3.58 9.78 -15.63
CA ALA A 77 3.42 10.23 -14.26
C ALA A 77 2.12 11.03 -14.06
N ALA A 78 1.39 10.71 -13.00
CA ALA A 78 0.19 11.47 -12.60
C ALA A 78 0.53 12.82 -11.95
N LEU A 79 1.74 12.94 -11.42
CA LEU A 79 2.26 14.16 -10.79
C LEU A 79 3.55 14.58 -11.50
N LEU A 80 3.75 15.86 -11.63
CA LEU A 80 4.94 16.47 -12.20
C LEU A 80 5.58 17.40 -11.16
N ASP A 81 6.90 17.42 -11.08
CA ASP A 81 7.63 18.26 -10.12
C ASP A 81 7.77 19.72 -10.59
N ASP A 82 7.61 19.97 -11.88
CA ASP A 82 7.68 21.28 -12.52
C ASP A 82 6.31 21.94 -12.76
N SER A 83 5.20 21.37 -12.22
CA SER A 83 3.88 21.99 -12.31
C SER A 83 3.91 23.41 -11.74
N PRO A 84 3.27 24.42 -12.39
CA PRO A 84 3.20 25.77 -11.85
C PRO A 84 2.36 25.81 -10.56
N ASP A 85 2.57 26.81 -9.71
CA ASP A 85 1.72 27.05 -8.55
C ASP A 85 0.51 27.88 -8.97
N GLU A 86 -0.60 27.22 -9.27
CA GLU A 86 -1.84 27.88 -9.70
C GLU A 86 -3.02 27.44 -8.83
N LYS A 87 -3.93 28.36 -8.62
CA LYS A 87 -5.20 28.13 -7.93
C LYS A 87 -6.34 28.81 -8.67
N MET A 88 -7.45 28.09 -8.77
CA MET A 88 -8.71 28.61 -9.30
C MET A 88 -9.78 28.49 -8.21
N GLU A 89 -10.56 29.53 -8.03
CA GLU A 89 -11.74 29.50 -7.16
C GLU A 89 -12.86 30.33 -7.77
N GLU A 90 -14.05 29.74 -7.84
CA GLU A 90 -15.24 30.42 -8.30
C GLU A 90 -16.40 30.21 -7.32
N ASN A 91 -16.84 31.31 -6.66
CA ASN A 91 -17.94 31.35 -5.70
C ASN A 91 -17.87 30.36 -4.53
N GLY A 92 -16.66 29.94 -4.15
CA GLY A 92 -16.46 28.94 -3.10
C GLY A 92 -16.93 27.52 -3.46
N LEU A 93 -17.30 27.28 -4.72
CA LEU A 93 -17.85 26.01 -5.20
C LEU A 93 -16.93 25.28 -6.18
N LEU A 94 -16.30 26.03 -7.08
CA LEU A 94 -15.36 25.47 -8.04
C LEU A 94 -13.94 25.84 -7.60
N THR A 95 -13.28 24.94 -6.89
CA THR A 95 -11.92 25.15 -6.40
C THR A 95 -11.01 24.10 -6.98
N ALA A 96 -9.91 24.51 -7.60
CA ALA A 96 -8.86 23.65 -8.10
C ALA A 96 -7.50 24.26 -7.77
N GLU A 97 -6.54 23.41 -7.42
CA GLU A 97 -5.17 23.79 -7.17
C GLU A 97 -4.25 22.80 -7.88
N THR A 98 -3.11 23.29 -8.37
CA THR A 98 -2.09 22.39 -8.90
C THR A 98 -1.47 21.57 -7.78
N GLU A 99 -1.13 20.33 -8.08
CA GLU A 99 -0.41 19.42 -7.17
C GLU A 99 0.92 19.03 -7.82
N LYS A 100 2.02 19.25 -7.09
CA LYS A 100 3.36 18.84 -7.50
C LYS A 100 3.72 17.52 -6.88
N GLY A 101 4.60 16.80 -7.55
CA GLY A 101 5.11 15.56 -7.01
C GLY A 101 5.88 14.73 -8.02
N ARG A 102 6.26 13.53 -7.60
CA ARG A 102 6.98 12.57 -8.40
C ARG A 102 6.32 11.21 -8.34
N CYS A 103 6.32 10.52 -9.47
CA CYS A 103 5.83 9.16 -9.56
C CYS A 103 6.92 8.25 -10.10
N GLU A 104 7.14 7.13 -9.41
CA GLU A 104 8.07 6.09 -9.84
C GLU A 104 7.36 4.77 -10.00
N VAL A 105 7.87 3.93 -10.91
CA VAL A 105 7.51 2.52 -11.05
C VAL A 105 8.65 1.70 -10.47
N LEU A 106 8.29 0.65 -9.74
CA LEU A 106 9.22 -0.26 -9.11
C LEU A 106 8.87 -1.69 -9.53
N CYS A 107 9.66 -2.30 -10.41
CA CYS A 107 9.57 -3.72 -10.73
C CYS A 107 10.22 -4.53 -9.60
N PHE A 108 9.47 -5.48 -9.02
CA PHE A 108 9.96 -6.25 -7.87
C PHE A 108 11.05 -7.26 -8.22
N SER A 109 11.05 -7.73 -9.48
CA SER A 109 11.90 -8.78 -9.96
C SER A 109 12.03 -8.69 -11.48
N PRO A 110 13.09 -9.21 -12.12
CA PRO A 110 13.17 -9.37 -13.58
C PRO A 110 12.14 -10.37 -14.13
N ARG A 111 11.56 -11.20 -13.26
CA ARG A 111 10.63 -12.27 -13.60
C ARG A 111 9.23 -11.74 -13.84
N HIS A 112 8.71 -11.94 -15.05
CA HIS A 112 7.37 -11.51 -15.45
C HIS A 112 6.24 -12.30 -14.76
N ASP A 113 6.52 -13.52 -14.33
CA ASP A 113 5.56 -14.47 -13.74
C ASP A 113 5.58 -14.52 -12.19
N LEU A 114 6.46 -13.74 -11.53
CA LEU A 114 6.77 -13.91 -10.11
C LEU A 114 6.25 -12.75 -9.25
N THR A 115 5.15 -12.97 -8.55
CA THR A 115 4.54 -11.99 -7.61
C THR A 115 5.18 -12.05 -6.23
N LEU A 116 5.07 -10.95 -5.43
CA LEU A 116 5.64 -10.88 -4.08
C LEU A 116 5.40 -12.13 -3.22
N PRO A 117 4.17 -12.70 -3.12
CA PRO A 117 3.93 -13.90 -2.31
C PRO A 117 4.60 -15.19 -2.83
N ARG A 118 5.16 -15.16 -4.04
CA ARG A 118 5.85 -16.29 -4.67
C ARG A 118 7.37 -16.10 -4.73
N MET A 119 7.86 -14.94 -4.29
CA MET A 119 9.29 -14.64 -4.23
C MET A 119 9.91 -15.29 -2.99
N GLU A 120 11.19 -15.61 -3.09
CA GLU A 120 11.98 -16.02 -1.93
C GLU A 120 12.10 -14.83 -0.95
N SER A 121 12.09 -15.13 0.36
CA SER A 121 12.14 -14.09 1.41
C SER A 121 13.28 -13.10 1.23
N ALA A 122 14.47 -13.56 0.82
CA ALA A 122 15.61 -12.67 0.57
C ALA A 122 15.33 -11.65 -0.55
N ALA A 123 14.57 -12.04 -1.59
CA ALA A 123 14.20 -11.13 -2.68
C ALA A 123 13.13 -10.12 -2.21
N VAL A 124 12.16 -10.54 -1.37
CA VAL A 124 11.19 -9.63 -0.75
C VAL A 124 11.89 -8.63 0.17
N GLN A 125 12.86 -9.07 0.97
CA GLN A 125 13.69 -8.17 1.78
C GLN A 125 14.37 -7.09 0.94
N GLN A 126 14.88 -7.47 -0.25
CA GLN A 126 15.49 -6.50 -1.16
C GLN A 126 14.47 -5.47 -1.66
N VAL A 127 13.25 -5.89 -1.98
CA VAL A 127 12.14 -4.96 -2.33
C VAL A 127 11.90 -3.98 -1.18
N ILE A 128 11.79 -4.46 0.07
CA ILE A 128 11.55 -3.62 1.25
C ILE A 128 12.72 -2.64 1.48
N ARG A 129 13.98 -3.07 1.26
CA ARG A 129 15.15 -2.17 1.35
C ARG A 129 15.06 -1.04 0.33
N VAL A 130 14.65 -1.35 -0.91
CA VAL A 130 14.44 -0.33 -1.95
C VAL A 130 13.26 0.57 -1.60
N TRP A 131 12.15 0.05 -1.04
CA TRP A 131 11.07 0.88 -0.54
C TRP A 131 11.55 1.87 0.52
N ARG A 132 12.35 1.42 1.49
CA ARG A 132 12.94 2.29 2.53
C ARG A 132 13.85 3.36 1.94
N GLU A 133 14.73 2.99 1.02
CA GLU A 133 15.64 3.90 0.34
C GLU A 133 14.88 4.99 -0.44
N ARG A 134 13.89 4.57 -1.26
CA ARG A 134 13.08 5.51 -2.04
C ARG A 134 12.20 6.40 -1.16
N TYR A 135 11.64 5.83 -0.08
CA TYR A 135 10.88 6.58 0.91
C TYR A 135 11.70 7.72 1.53
N LEU A 136 12.95 7.43 1.92
CA LEU A 136 13.87 8.43 2.47
C LEU A 136 14.27 9.48 1.44
N GLU A 137 14.68 9.05 0.24
CA GLU A 137 15.15 9.96 -0.80
C GLU A 137 14.04 10.90 -1.28
N LEU A 138 12.87 10.36 -1.59
CA LEU A 138 11.73 11.17 -2.03
C LEU A 138 11.16 12.03 -0.90
N GLY A 139 11.05 11.47 0.31
CA GLY A 139 10.51 12.18 1.48
C GLY A 139 11.42 13.30 1.99
N SER A 140 12.72 13.28 1.66
CA SER A 140 13.66 14.36 1.97
C SER A 140 13.71 15.45 0.91
N ALA A 141 13.05 15.27 -0.23
CA ALA A 141 13.05 16.25 -1.30
C ALA A 141 12.23 17.49 -0.93
N ASP A 142 12.73 18.67 -1.29
CA ASP A 142 12.04 19.93 -1.05
C ASP A 142 10.64 19.93 -1.66
N GLY A 143 9.66 20.36 -0.86
CA GLY A 143 8.26 20.45 -1.27
C GLY A 143 7.48 19.13 -1.25
N ILE A 144 8.07 18.03 -0.80
CA ILE A 144 7.35 16.75 -0.60
C ILE A 144 6.94 16.62 0.87
N SER A 145 5.66 16.34 1.10
CA SER A 145 5.09 16.12 2.43
C SER A 145 4.63 14.69 2.68
N TYR A 146 4.48 13.88 1.64
CA TYR A 146 3.99 12.51 1.78
C TYR A 146 4.53 11.60 0.67
N VAL A 147 4.84 10.35 1.04
CA VAL A 147 5.28 9.30 0.11
C VAL A 147 4.37 8.08 0.28
N GLN A 148 3.69 7.69 -0.78
CA GLN A 148 2.84 6.49 -0.84
C GLN A 148 3.52 5.44 -1.69
N ILE A 149 3.72 4.25 -1.13
CA ILE A 149 4.16 3.05 -1.83
C ILE A 149 2.97 2.11 -1.94
N PHE A 150 2.66 1.62 -3.14
CA PHE A 150 1.51 0.75 -3.36
C PHE A 150 1.68 -0.15 -4.58
N GLU A 151 0.90 -1.22 -4.62
CA GLU A 151 0.73 -2.11 -5.78
C GLU A 151 -0.76 -2.14 -6.16
N ASN A 152 -1.07 -1.99 -7.45
CA ASN A 152 -2.35 -2.37 -8.02
C ASN A 152 -2.19 -3.73 -8.68
N ARG A 153 -2.77 -4.78 -8.10
CA ARG A 153 -2.63 -6.14 -8.60
C ARG A 153 -3.91 -6.63 -9.24
N GLY A 154 -3.77 -7.13 -10.48
CA GLY A 154 -4.87 -7.66 -11.27
C GLY A 154 -5.64 -6.60 -12.04
N SER A 155 -6.27 -7.02 -13.16
CA SER A 155 -6.98 -6.13 -14.09
C SER A 155 -8.16 -5.39 -13.45
N VAL A 156 -8.83 -6.01 -12.47
CA VAL A 156 -9.96 -5.41 -11.72
C VAL A 156 -9.50 -4.21 -10.89
N MET A 157 -8.24 -4.21 -10.44
CA MET A 157 -7.65 -3.11 -9.69
C MET A 157 -7.00 -2.05 -10.58
N GLY A 158 -7.19 -2.13 -11.90
CA GLY A 158 -6.61 -1.17 -12.85
C GLY A 158 -5.14 -1.44 -13.19
N CYS A 159 -4.61 -2.63 -12.87
CA CYS A 159 -3.27 -3.02 -13.30
C CYS A 159 -3.25 -3.27 -14.80
N SER A 160 -2.52 -2.44 -15.55
CA SER A 160 -2.44 -2.52 -17.01
C SER A 160 -1.37 -3.50 -17.53
N ASN A 161 -0.44 -3.91 -16.67
CA ASN A 161 0.68 -4.80 -17.02
C ASN A 161 0.79 -5.93 -16.00
N PRO A 162 0.78 -7.22 -16.43
CA PRO A 162 0.86 -8.35 -15.53
C PRO A 162 2.24 -8.55 -14.88
N HIS A 163 3.30 -7.92 -15.40
CA HIS A 163 4.62 -7.94 -14.76
C HIS A 163 4.52 -7.35 -13.36
N PRO A 164 4.94 -8.07 -12.30
CA PRO A 164 4.78 -7.62 -10.92
C PRO A 164 5.54 -6.34 -10.63
N HIS A 165 4.81 -5.29 -10.34
CA HIS A 165 5.36 -3.96 -10.07
C HIS A 165 4.52 -3.18 -9.09
N GLY A 166 5.15 -2.28 -8.37
CA GLY A 166 4.52 -1.28 -7.54
C GLY A 166 4.77 0.13 -8.09
N GLN A 167 4.19 1.09 -7.43
CA GLN A 167 4.37 2.50 -7.68
C GLN A 167 4.75 3.23 -6.40
N ILE A 168 5.46 4.33 -6.54
CA ILE A 168 5.79 5.25 -5.46
C ILE A 168 5.34 6.64 -5.90
N TRP A 169 4.42 7.23 -5.14
CA TRP A 169 3.96 8.59 -5.35
C TRP A 169 4.41 9.47 -4.20
N ALA A 170 5.17 10.49 -4.53
CA ALA A 170 5.60 11.53 -3.59
C ALA A 170 4.83 12.81 -3.90
N THR A 171 4.08 13.34 -2.92
CA THR A 171 3.15 14.46 -3.12
C THR A 171 3.55 15.67 -2.28
N GLN A 172 3.26 16.85 -2.81
CA GLN A 172 3.47 18.12 -2.11
C GLN A 172 2.58 18.24 -0.88
N ARG A 173 1.34 17.75 -0.98
CA ARG A 173 0.37 17.81 0.12
C ARG A 173 0.08 16.43 0.66
N LEU A 174 -0.31 16.37 1.92
CA LEU A 174 -0.79 15.15 2.56
C LEU A 174 -2.19 14.84 2.00
N PRO A 175 -2.41 13.66 1.35
CA PRO A 175 -3.72 13.30 0.81
C PRO A 175 -4.79 13.17 1.91
N ASP A 176 -6.07 13.29 1.54
CA ASP A 176 -7.19 13.39 2.48
C ASP A 176 -7.29 12.23 3.47
N LEU A 177 -7.11 10.98 3.00
CA LEU A 177 -7.20 9.82 3.89
C LEU A 177 -6.04 9.77 4.89
N PRO A 178 -4.76 9.85 4.48
CA PRO A 178 -3.63 10.00 5.41
C PRO A 178 -3.75 11.21 6.33
N ALA A 179 -4.27 12.36 5.85
CA ALA A 179 -4.49 13.54 6.69
C ALA A 179 -5.54 13.29 7.79
N ARG A 180 -6.59 12.51 7.47
CA ARG A 180 -7.59 12.10 8.43
C ARG A 180 -7.01 11.15 9.48
N GLU A 181 -6.23 10.17 9.04
CA GLU A 181 -5.55 9.21 9.91
C GLU A 181 -4.54 9.90 10.85
N ASP A 182 -3.74 10.82 10.33
CA ASP A 182 -2.81 11.62 11.15
C ASP A 182 -3.57 12.42 12.21
N ARG A 183 -4.68 13.09 11.84
CA ARG A 183 -5.52 13.84 12.79
C ARG A 183 -6.04 12.94 13.90
N MET A 184 -6.54 11.75 13.58
CA MET A 184 -7.09 10.81 14.57
C MET A 184 -6.00 10.24 15.50
N GLN A 185 -4.83 9.95 14.97
CA GLN A 185 -3.68 9.51 15.76
C GLN A 185 -3.18 10.61 16.70
N ARG A 186 -3.11 11.87 16.22
CA ARG A 186 -2.77 13.04 17.07
C ARG A 186 -3.80 13.28 18.16
N ALA A 187 -5.10 13.17 17.83
CA ALA A 187 -6.19 13.32 18.80
C ALA A 187 -6.07 12.26 19.91
N ARG A 188 -5.84 11.00 19.56
CA ARG A 188 -5.60 9.92 20.54
C ARG A 188 -4.39 10.21 21.42
N ARG A 189 -3.30 10.68 20.82
CA ARG A 189 -2.09 11.04 21.55
C ARG A 189 -2.35 12.17 22.54
N ALA A 190 -3.09 13.19 22.14
CA ALA A 190 -3.44 14.33 23.02
C ALA A 190 -4.39 13.91 24.16
N GLU A 191 -5.37 13.06 23.88
CA GLU A 191 -6.37 12.62 24.86
C GLU A 191 -5.82 11.60 25.87
N ARG A 192 -5.06 10.59 25.36
CA ARG A 192 -4.66 9.41 26.13
C ARG A 192 -3.16 9.31 26.42
N GLY A 193 -2.35 10.11 25.77
CA GLY A 193 -0.90 10.02 25.88
C GLY A 193 -0.27 8.80 25.15
N THR A 194 -1.06 8.02 24.42
CA THR A 194 -0.66 6.75 23.79
C THR A 194 -0.80 6.82 22.27
N CYS A 195 -0.12 5.89 21.56
CA CYS A 195 -0.26 5.72 20.12
C CYS A 195 -1.49 4.85 19.82
N LEU A 196 -2.37 5.30 18.92
CA LEU A 196 -3.59 4.61 18.54
C LEU A 196 -3.31 3.19 18.02
N LEU A 197 -2.36 3.05 17.08
CA LEU A 197 -2.03 1.75 16.50
C LEU A 197 -1.33 0.82 17.50
N CYS A 198 -0.47 1.34 18.38
CA CYS A 198 0.12 0.52 19.44
C CYS A 198 -0.93 -0.02 20.40
N ASP A 199 -1.90 0.81 20.83
CA ASP A 199 -3.01 0.37 21.67
C ASP A 199 -3.88 -0.67 20.96
N TYR A 200 -4.10 -0.49 19.63
CA TYR A 200 -4.88 -1.42 18.84
C TYR A 200 -4.17 -2.78 18.69
N VAL A 201 -2.88 -2.79 18.39
CA VAL A 201 -2.08 -4.02 18.32
C VAL A 201 -2.11 -4.77 19.65
N ALA A 202 -1.89 -4.08 20.78
CA ALA A 202 -1.93 -4.70 22.09
C ALA A 202 -3.30 -5.35 22.38
N LEU A 203 -4.40 -4.66 22.03
CA LEU A 203 -5.77 -5.19 22.19
C LEU A 203 -6.03 -6.42 21.30
N GLU A 204 -5.59 -6.38 20.03
CA GLU A 204 -5.81 -7.50 19.10
C GLU A 204 -4.97 -8.74 19.48
N LEU A 205 -3.75 -8.54 19.95
CA LEU A 205 -2.91 -9.62 20.45
C LEU A 205 -3.50 -10.26 21.73
N ASP A 206 -4.06 -9.47 22.65
CA ASP A 206 -4.75 -9.96 23.84
C ASP A 206 -6.00 -10.79 23.47
N LYS A 207 -6.77 -10.36 22.51
CA LYS A 207 -7.98 -11.06 22.04
C LYS A 207 -7.71 -12.29 21.18
N GLY A 208 -6.72 -12.23 20.31
CA GLY A 208 -6.34 -13.31 19.40
C GLY A 208 -7.38 -13.70 18.35
N GLU A 209 -8.45 -12.88 18.16
CA GLU A 209 -9.61 -13.27 17.34
C GLU A 209 -9.42 -13.01 15.83
N ARG A 210 -8.60 -12.03 15.47
CA ARG A 210 -8.45 -11.53 14.09
C ARG A 210 -7.02 -11.63 13.57
N ILE A 211 -6.17 -12.34 14.27
CA ILE A 211 -4.77 -12.58 13.89
C ILE A 211 -4.72 -13.58 12.76
N ILE A 212 -4.08 -13.21 11.64
CA ILE A 212 -3.80 -14.07 10.49
C ILE A 212 -2.43 -14.73 10.67
N PHE A 213 -1.44 -13.94 11.06
CA PHE A 213 -0.05 -14.34 11.20
C PHE A 213 0.64 -13.42 12.20
N GLN A 214 1.69 -13.92 12.85
CA GLN A 214 2.59 -13.09 13.64
C GLN A 214 3.97 -13.74 13.74
N ASN A 215 4.99 -12.90 13.77
CA ASN A 215 6.37 -13.27 14.09
C ASN A 215 6.91 -12.39 15.23
N GLU A 216 8.23 -12.29 15.39
CA GLU A 216 8.84 -11.51 16.48
C GLU A 216 8.44 -10.03 16.39
N SER A 217 8.53 -9.42 15.20
CA SER A 217 8.41 -7.97 15.02
C SER A 217 7.04 -7.50 14.54
N PHE A 218 6.26 -8.35 13.83
CA PHE A 218 5.01 -7.94 13.18
C PHE A 218 3.82 -8.83 13.52
N VAL A 219 2.64 -8.26 13.32
CA VAL A 219 1.36 -8.96 13.33
C VAL A 219 0.57 -8.59 12.08
N ALA A 220 0.08 -9.60 11.36
CA ALA A 220 -0.91 -9.46 10.30
C ALA A 220 -2.29 -9.83 10.85
N LEU A 221 -3.27 -8.98 10.67
CA LEU A 221 -4.62 -9.13 11.23
C LEU A 221 -5.69 -8.61 10.28
N VAL A 222 -6.93 -9.05 10.48
CA VAL A 222 -8.09 -8.45 9.83
C VAL A 222 -8.58 -7.31 10.72
N PRO A 223 -8.58 -6.04 10.24
CA PRO A 223 -9.05 -4.91 11.05
C PRO A 223 -10.49 -5.11 11.52
N PHE A 224 -10.80 -4.74 12.77
CA PHE A 224 -12.16 -4.87 13.32
C PHE A 224 -13.21 -4.16 12.45
N TRP A 225 -12.81 -3.11 11.75
CA TRP A 225 -13.60 -2.29 10.84
C TRP A 225 -13.39 -2.62 9.36
N ALA A 226 -12.81 -3.77 9.01
CA ALA A 226 -12.56 -4.16 7.63
C ALA A 226 -13.80 -4.01 6.75
N VAL A 227 -13.63 -3.45 5.54
CA VAL A 227 -14.69 -3.17 4.55
C VAL A 227 -14.64 -4.15 3.38
N TRP A 228 -13.43 -4.48 2.94
CA TRP A 228 -13.20 -5.28 1.74
C TRP A 228 -12.97 -6.76 2.06
N PRO A 229 -13.42 -7.68 1.18
CA PRO A 229 -13.02 -9.08 1.28
C PRO A 229 -11.49 -9.20 1.27
N PHE A 230 -10.95 -10.02 2.19
CA PHE A 230 -9.51 -10.26 2.36
C PHE A 230 -8.69 -9.03 2.79
N GLU A 231 -9.34 -7.95 3.24
CA GLU A 231 -8.63 -6.83 3.83
C GLU A 231 -7.81 -7.30 5.03
N ALA A 232 -6.52 -6.98 5.00
CA ALA A 232 -5.59 -7.28 6.06
C ALA A 232 -4.73 -6.05 6.35
N MET A 233 -4.20 -5.99 7.56
CA MET A 233 -3.29 -4.94 8.02
C MET A 233 -2.09 -5.61 8.67
N ILE A 234 -0.87 -5.20 8.27
CA ILE A 234 0.37 -5.62 8.91
C ILE A 234 0.86 -4.46 9.76
N LEU A 235 1.08 -4.71 11.03
CA LEU A 235 1.50 -3.70 11.99
C LEU A 235 2.73 -4.18 12.77
N PRO A 236 3.69 -3.27 13.06
CA PRO A 236 4.80 -3.60 13.93
C PRO A 236 4.32 -3.73 15.39
N LYS A 237 4.89 -4.67 16.14
CA LYS A 237 4.60 -4.88 17.56
C LYS A 237 5.19 -3.78 18.44
N ARG A 238 6.36 -3.23 18.07
CA ARG A 238 6.90 -2.04 18.72
C ARG A 238 6.44 -0.76 18.03
N HIS A 239 6.54 0.37 18.68
CA HIS A 239 6.24 1.66 18.06
C HIS A 239 7.29 2.02 17.01
N ILE A 240 6.89 2.03 15.74
CA ILE A 240 7.72 2.43 14.59
C ILE A 240 6.94 3.49 13.80
N PRO A 241 7.45 4.71 13.64
CA PRO A 241 6.73 5.78 12.95
C PRO A 241 6.75 5.65 11.43
N SER A 242 7.79 5.06 10.85
CA SER A 242 7.93 4.92 9.39
C SER A 242 8.96 3.85 9.00
N LEU A 243 9.01 3.48 7.72
CA LEU A 243 9.93 2.48 7.15
C LEU A 243 11.41 2.79 7.42
N GLU A 244 11.78 4.06 7.56
CA GLU A 244 13.16 4.46 7.81
C GLU A 244 13.75 3.87 9.09
N PHE A 245 12.90 3.61 10.09
CA PHE A 245 13.29 3.08 11.39
C PHE A 245 13.29 1.55 11.48
N PHE A 246 13.06 0.84 10.38
CA PHE A 246 13.16 -0.61 10.36
C PHE A 246 14.62 -1.04 10.51
N SER A 247 14.88 -1.93 11.45
CA SER A 247 16.15 -2.66 11.52
C SER A 247 16.23 -3.73 10.43
N ASP A 248 17.41 -4.33 10.25
CA ASP A 248 17.56 -5.42 9.29
C ASP A 248 16.77 -6.69 9.70
N ASP A 249 16.65 -6.96 10.98
CA ASP A 249 15.82 -8.06 11.50
C ASP A 249 14.34 -7.78 11.24
N GLU A 250 13.88 -6.54 11.42
CA GLU A 250 12.51 -6.13 11.11
C GLU A 250 12.21 -6.16 9.62
N ILE A 251 13.18 -5.88 8.75
CA ILE A 251 13.02 -6.07 7.31
C ILE A 251 12.81 -7.55 6.98
N ALA A 252 13.56 -8.45 7.62
CA ALA A 252 13.41 -9.88 7.43
C ALA A 252 12.02 -10.36 7.93
N ASP A 253 11.61 -9.93 9.12
CA ASP A 253 10.31 -10.25 9.71
C ASP A 253 9.13 -9.67 8.90
N PHE A 254 9.28 -8.46 8.34
CA PHE A 254 8.25 -7.85 7.48
C PHE A 254 8.14 -8.57 6.14
N ALA A 255 9.25 -9.08 5.61
CA ALA A 255 9.24 -9.89 4.39
C ALA A 255 8.58 -11.27 4.59
N ASP A 256 8.58 -11.79 5.82
CA ASP A 256 7.91 -13.03 6.20
C ASP A 256 6.40 -12.82 6.44
N ALA A 257 6.01 -11.65 6.91
CA ALA A 257 4.62 -11.28 7.19
C ALA A 257 3.80 -10.96 5.94
#